data_6796e147609e41815301f032823b9663
#
_entry.id   6796e147609e41815301f032823b9663
#
_cell.length_a   1.000
_cell.length_b   1.000
_cell.length_c   1.000
_cell.angle_alpha   90.00
_cell.angle_beta   90.00
_cell.angle_gamma   90.00
#
_symmetry.space_group_name_H-M   'P 1'
#
loop_
_entity.id
_entity.type
_entity.pdbx_description
1 polymer ?
#
loop_
_entity_poly.entity_id
_entity_poly.type
_entity_poly.pdbx_seq_one_letter_code
_entity_poly.pdbx_strand_id
1 'polypeptide(L)'
;MIINQLSEYLIHLRYDDIPKEAIEKAKLCFIDYLAVYLRGLESDNAKIALKTVYELYGEDFNSLNKGFINGIASHSLDLDDGHRWAQLHLGSVVFSTALAMISDKNLDMDITSEEFLEAIIGGYEIAIALGMLVNPNHRNQGFHSTGTIGTFAAGAVASKLLKLNQEKTEHCLGLCATQSSGLLEADHAGTMGKSLHVGNAVYNGIISAYLAKNGFTGGESLIDGKEGFIKAMASDLYEKHCDENGNLDDSKLSQFIDINLNKFHINNVYLKKYPFCRHIHSAIDSTLVLKDDLKDLNNLEIDCSDISSIDIETYRIASEHDNYNPKNAQDLKQSLPYAVAIALVFDDLSLDSIDELIDNGLFDEKSSDNDILKIREIVRKININNNEELNQMTPEKRPSKVTIKFSDDSYEIVDETTYYPLGEVENPLKEEDILEKFKLLNPKFNMNKLQIIKYMENYSIQEVFEELDLLD
;
A
#
# COMPACT_ATOMS: atom_id res chain seq x y z
N MET A 1 -15.63 6.19 23.67
CA MET A 1 -15.57 6.61 22.24
C MET A 1 -14.23 6.22 21.65
N ILE A 2 -14.21 5.76 20.41
CA ILE A 2 -12.99 5.25 19.74
C ILE A 2 -11.91 6.32 19.64
N ILE A 3 -12.27 7.57 19.35
CA ILE A 3 -11.29 8.68 19.24
C ILE A 3 -10.45 8.84 20.53
N ASN A 4 -11.05 8.72 21.71
CA ASN A 4 -10.31 8.86 22.96
C ASN A 4 -9.27 7.75 23.13
N GLN A 5 -9.61 6.49 22.77
CA GLN A 5 -8.69 5.37 22.85
C GLN A 5 -7.50 5.54 21.89
N LEU A 6 -7.78 5.96 20.63
CA LEU A 6 -6.74 6.20 19.64
C LEU A 6 -5.79 7.35 20.09
N SER A 7 -6.34 8.45 20.60
CA SER A 7 -5.55 9.60 21.05
C SER A 7 -4.73 9.26 22.30
N GLU A 8 -5.33 8.56 23.28
CA GLU A 8 -4.66 8.11 24.49
C GLU A 8 -3.49 7.17 24.17
N TYR A 9 -3.71 6.19 23.30
CA TYR A 9 -2.65 5.31 22.81
C TYR A 9 -1.51 6.12 22.19
N LEU A 10 -1.81 7.02 21.26
CA LEU A 10 -0.81 7.77 20.52
C LEU A 10 0.05 8.67 21.41
N ILE A 11 -0.55 9.39 22.37
CA ILE A 11 0.20 10.29 23.23
C ILE A 11 1.08 9.56 24.27
N HIS A 12 0.69 8.33 24.64
CA HIS A 12 1.43 7.51 25.61
C HIS A 12 2.46 6.60 24.96
N LEU A 13 2.38 6.33 23.66
CA LEU A 13 3.36 5.51 22.96
C LEU A 13 4.76 6.10 23.09
N ARG A 14 5.72 5.34 23.65
CA ARG A 14 7.13 5.73 23.80
C ARG A 14 8.02 4.68 23.15
N TYR A 15 9.16 5.12 22.65
CA TYR A 15 10.14 4.26 21.99
C TYR A 15 10.53 3.04 22.86
N ASP A 16 10.76 3.26 24.14
CA ASP A 16 11.13 2.21 25.10
C ASP A 16 10.05 1.13 25.30
N ASP A 17 8.78 1.45 24.99
CA ASP A 17 7.65 0.51 25.09
C ASP A 17 7.42 -0.28 23.81
N ILE A 18 8.11 0.06 22.70
CA ILE A 18 7.95 -0.58 21.41
C ILE A 18 8.84 -1.82 21.30
N PRO A 19 8.30 -3.00 20.99
CA PRO A 19 9.11 -4.19 20.76
C PRO A 19 10.15 -3.97 19.65
N LYS A 20 11.34 -4.52 19.87
CA LYS A 20 12.47 -4.38 18.93
C LYS A 20 12.09 -4.82 17.50
N GLU A 21 11.33 -5.90 17.38
CA GLU A 21 10.85 -6.38 16.08
C GLU A 21 9.99 -5.35 15.33
N ALA A 22 9.16 -4.58 16.03
CA ALA A 22 8.36 -3.52 15.42
C ALA A 22 9.22 -2.33 14.96
N ILE A 23 10.26 -2.00 15.74
CA ILE A 23 11.25 -0.98 15.37
C ILE A 23 12.02 -1.39 14.11
N GLU A 24 12.55 -2.62 14.08
CA GLU A 24 13.27 -3.14 12.91
C GLU A 24 12.35 -3.23 11.68
N LYS A 25 11.10 -3.63 11.88
CA LYS A 25 10.11 -3.64 10.79
C LYS A 25 9.82 -2.23 10.26
N ALA A 26 9.70 -1.23 11.14
CA ALA A 26 9.53 0.17 10.72
C ALA A 26 10.69 0.68 9.87
N LYS A 27 11.94 0.31 10.25
CA LYS A 27 13.13 0.64 9.46
C LYS A 27 13.14 -0.02 8.09
N LEU A 28 12.75 -1.29 8.00
CA LEU A 28 12.61 -1.99 6.70
C LEU A 28 11.51 -1.35 5.83
N CYS A 29 10.36 -1.00 6.42
CA CYS A 29 9.31 -0.26 5.73
C CYS A 29 9.78 1.11 5.27
N PHE A 30 10.67 1.79 6.03
CA PHE A 30 11.25 3.06 5.61
C PHE A 30 12.18 2.91 4.41
N ILE A 31 13.03 1.87 4.37
CA ILE A 31 13.87 1.55 3.20
C ILE A 31 12.99 1.25 1.99
N ASP A 32 11.95 0.44 2.15
CA ASP A 32 11.00 0.09 1.08
C ASP A 32 10.25 1.32 0.56
N TYR A 33 9.77 2.18 1.48
CA TYR A 33 9.14 3.45 1.13
C TYR A 33 10.07 4.34 0.29
N LEU A 34 11.32 4.53 0.74
CA LEU A 34 12.30 5.34 0.02
C LEU A 34 12.58 4.78 -1.38
N ALA A 35 12.70 3.46 -1.51
CA ALA A 35 12.90 2.82 -2.81
C ALA A 35 11.77 3.19 -3.80
N VAL A 36 10.53 3.08 -3.34
CA VAL A 36 9.33 3.34 -4.16
C VAL A 36 9.10 4.84 -4.37
N TYR A 37 9.30 5.66 -3.34
CA TYR A 37 9.10 7.10 -3.37
C TYR A 37 10.05 7.80 -4.35
N LEU A 38 11.37 7.54 -4.24
CA LEU A 38 12.36 8.17 -5.10
C LEU A 38 12.13 7.83 -6.59
N ARG A 39 11.83 6.58 -6.90
CA ARG A 39 11.47 6.17 -8.27
C ARG A 39 10.11 6.75 -8.70
N GLY A 40 9.16 6.84 -7.76
CA GLY A 40 7.82 7.38 -7.98
C GLY A 40 7.80 8.87 -8.30
N LEU A 41 8.79 9.64 -7.86
CA LEU A 41 8.98 11.06 -8.26
C LEU A 41 9.18 11.21 -9.78
N GLU A 42 9.67 10.17 -10.45
CA GLU A 42 9.85 10.14 -11.91
C GLU A 42 8.55 9.77 -12.65
N SER A 43 7.49 9.36 -11.96
CA SER A 43 6.20 9.01 -12.57
C SER A 43 5.46 10.23 -13.13
N ASP A 44 4.61 10.01 -14.12
CA ASP A 44 3.75 11.05 -14.67
C ASP A 44 2.82 11.65 -13.61
N ASN A 45 2.31 10.81 -12.70
CA ASN A 45 1.44 11.24 -11.60
C ASN A 45 2.15 12.29 -10.74
N ALA A 46 3.38 12.02 -10.31
CA ALA A 46 4.16 12.93 -9.48
C ALA A 46 4.58 14.20 -10.24
N LYS A 47 4.98 14.07 -11.52
CA LYS A 47 5.33 15.22 -12.37
C LYS A 47 4.15 16.16 -12.59
N ILE A 48 2.96 15.61 -12.83
CA ILE A 48 1.72 16.41 -12.97
C ILE A 48 1.37 17.08 -11.64
N ALA A 49 1.47 16.35 -10.51
CA ALA A 49 1.21 16.93 -9.18
C ALA A 49 2.19 18.07 -8.87
N LEU A 50 3.50 17.86 -9.10
CA LEU A 50 4.53 18.86 -8.90
C LEU A 50 4.28 20.12 -9.75
N LYS A 51 3.99 19.93 -11.03
CA LYS A 51 3.65 21.03 -11.95
C LYS A 51 2.43 21.81 -11.46
N THR A 52 1.37 21.10 -11.03
CA THR A 52 0.14 21.72 -10.53
C THR A 52 0.39 22.52 -9.26
N VAL A 53 1.15 21.98 -8.32
CA VAL A 53 1.52 22.69 -7.08
C VAL A 53 2.36 23.92 -7.41
N TYR A 54 3.33 23.82 -8.32
CA TYR A 54 4.14 24.94 -8.76
C TYR A 54 3.29 26.07 -9.41
N GLU A 55 2.32 25.71 -10.24
CA GLU A 55 1.40 26.69 -10.87
C GLU A 55 0.53 27.41 -9.83
N LEU A 56 0.15 26.74 -8.75
CA LEU A 56 -0.73 27.30 -7.70
C LEU A 56 0.01 28.10 -6.63
N TYR A 57 1.22 27.68 -6.26
CA TYR A 57 1.94 28.18 -5.07
C TYR A 57 3.34 28.70 -5.37
N GLY A 58 3.85 28.59 -6.62
CA GLY A 58 5.21 28.95 -6.98
C GLY A 58 6.25 28.02 -6.34
N GLU A 59 7.38 28.58 -5.91
CA GLU A 59 8.49 27.85 -5.30
C GLU A 59 8.35 27.71 -3.77
N ASP A 60 7.25 28.16 -3.18
CA ASP A 60 7.02 28.10 -1.73
C ASP A 60 6.42 26.75 -1.32
N PHE A 61 7.30 25.77 -1.22
CA PHE A 61 6.94 24.41 -0.81
C PHE A 61 6.95 24.28 0.71
N ASN A 62 5.76 24.20 1.29
CA ASN A 62 5.53 23.89 2.71
C ASN A 62 5.17 22.42 2.91
N SER A 63 5.00 22.01 4.17
CA SER A 63 4.66 20.63 4.53
C SER A 63 3.39 20.09 3.84
N LEU A 64 2.38 20.95 3.58
CA LEU A 64 1.14 20.53 2.90
C LEU A 64 1.41 20.16 1.44
N ASN A 65 2.13 21.03 0.72
CA ASN A 65 2.44 20.85 -0.69
C ASN A 65 3.40 19.68 -0.91
N LYS A 66 4.45 19.60 -0.07
CA LYS A 66 5.39 18.47 -0.08
C LYS A 66 4.67 17.15 0.23
N GLY A 67 3.83 17.12 1.28
CA GLY A 67 3.09 15.93 1.65
C GLY A 67 2.15 15.43 0.56
N PHE A 68 1.45 16.33 -0.12
CA PHE A 68 0.61 15.99 -1.26
C PHE A 68 1.40 15.31 -2.39
N ILE A 69 2.55 15.89 -2.77
CA ILE A 69 3.40 15.34 -3.84
C ILE A 69 4.01 14.01 -3.40
N ASN A 70 4.56 13.94 -2.18
CA ASN A 70 5.19 12.72 -1.64
C ASN A 70 4.21 11.55 -1.60
N GLY A 71 2.98 11.79 -1.14
CA GLY A 71 1.93 10.79 -1.10
C GLY A 71 1.56 10.27 -2.50
N ILE A 72 1.44 11.17 -3.49
CA ILE A 72 1.20 10.77 -4.88
C ILE A 72 2.37 9.96 -5.42
N ALA A 73 3.60 10.42 -5.25
CA ALA A 73 4.79 9.75 -5.75
C ALA A 73 4.94 8.35 -5.19
N SER A 74 4.86 8.20 -3.87
CA SER A 74 5.07 6.93 -3.18
C SER A 74 4.04 5.84 -3.50
N HIS A 75 2.84 6.23 -3.98
CA HIS A 75 1.77 5.28 -4.35
C HIS A 75 1.60 5.09 -5.87
N SER A 76 2.34 5.82 -6.69
CA SER A 76 2.18 5.81 -8.16
C SER A 76 2.59 4.51 -8.82
N LEU A 77 3.53 3.77 -8.22
CA LEU A 77 4.08 2.55 -8.79
C LEU A 77 3.29 1.29 -8.44
N ASP A 78 2.35 1.39 -7.50
CA ASP A 78 1.62 0.24 -6.90
C ASP A 78 2.57 -0.84 -6.33
N LEU A 79 3.71 -0.39 -5.78
CA LEU A 79 4.82 -1.23 -5.31
C LEU A 79 5.14 -1.01 -3.82
N ASP A 80 4.34 -0.15 -3.18
CA ASP A 80 4.42 0.17 -1.75
C ASP A 80 3.83 -0.94 -0.87
N ASP A 81 4.13 -0.87 0.42
CA ASP A 81 3.70 -1.83 1.43
C ASP A 81 2.18 -1.91 1.60
N GLY A 82 1.72 -2.80 2.47
CA GLY A 82 0.31 -2.83 2.84
C GLY A 82 0.00 -3.82 3.95
N HIS A 83 -1.24 -3.76 4.44
CA HIS A 83 -1.73 -4.64 5.49
C HIS A 83 -2.97 -5.42 5.03
N ARG A 84 -2.87 -6.75 5.09
CA ARG A 84 -3.84 -7.70 4.51
C ARG A 84 -5.25 -7.55 5.09
N TRP A 85 -5.37 -7.50 6.41
CA TRP A 85 -6.67 -7.42 7.08
C TRP A 85 -7.25 -6.01 7.09
N ALA A 86 -6.41 -4.98 7.20
CA ALA A 86 -6.84 -3.59 7.15
C ALA A 86 -7.08 -3.08 5.72
N GLN A 87 -6.60 -3.82 4.70
CA GLN A 87 -6.79 -3.55 3.27
C GLN A 87 -6.37 -2.13 2.85
N LEU A 88 -5.18 -1.70 3.30
CA LEU A 88 -4.64 -0.37 3.01
C LEU A 88 -3.12 -0.38 2.90
N HIS A 89 -2.58 0.66 2.28
CA HIS A 89 -1.15 0.90 2.07
C HIS A 89 -0.71 2.04 3.00
N LEU A 90 0.17 1.75 3.93
CA LEU A 90 0.46 2.66 5.04
C LEU A 90 1.75 3.44 4.88
N GLY A 91 2.82 2.80 4.40
CA GLY A 91 4.12 3.44 4.24
C GLY A 91 4.04 4.71 3.41
N SER A 92 3.28 4.67 2.31
CA SER A 92 3.06 5.82 1.44
C SER A 92 2.38 7.01 2.14
N VAL A 93 1.60 6.77 3.19
CA VAL A 93 0.94 7.83 3.97
C VAL A 93 1.83 8.31 5.12
N VAL A 94 2.27 7.39 5.99
CA VAL A 94 2.93 7.79 7.25
C VAL A 94 4.31 8.41 7.01
N PHE A 95 5.12 7.80 6.11
CA PHE A 95 6.44 8.34 5.79
C PHE A 95 6.34 9.62 4.96
N SER A 96 5.39 9.72 4.01
CA SER A 96 5.18 10.96 3.26
C SER A 96 4.78 12.12 4.17
N THR A 97 3.96 11.85 5.21
CA THR A 97 3.61 12.86 6.22
C THR A 97 4.82 13.30 7.01
N ALA A 98 5.59 12.35 7.56
CA ALA A 98 6.75 12.65 8.39
C ALA A 98 7.84 13.37 7.59
N LEU A 99 8.16 12.87 6.37
CA LEU A 99 9.15 13.48 5.49
C LEU A 99 8.76 14.93 5.14
N ALA A 100 7.50 15.18 4.79
CA ALA A 100 7.03 16.51 4.43
C ALA A 100 7.13 17.50 5.59
N MET A 101 6.82 17.05 6.81
CA MET A 101 6.87 17.93 8.00
C MET A 101 8.29 18.21 8.46
N ILE A 102 9.17 17.21 8.48
CA ILE A 102 10.56 17.34 8.96
C ILE A 102 11.40 18.12 7.93
N SER A 103 11.15 17.96 6.63
CA SER A 103 11.85 18.72 5.58
C SER A 103 11.29 20.12 5.32
N ASP A 104 10.29 20.59 6.07
CA ASP A 104 9.75 21.94 5.93
C ASP A 104 10.64 22.94 6.65
N LYS A 105 11.41 23.72 5.90
CA LYS A 105 12.35 24.74 6.42
C LYS A 105 11.67 25.84 7.26
N ASN A 106 10.35 25.98 7.17
CA ASN A 106 9.57 26.92 7.98
C ASN A 106 9.20 26.35 9.35
N LEU A 107 9.48 25.06 9.59
CA LEU A 107 9.22 24.38 10.85
C LEU A 107 10.54 24.10 11.54
N ASP A 108 10.77 24.76 12.66
CA ASP A 108 11.86 24.43 13.59
C ASP A 108 11.39 23.25 14.46
N MET A 109 11.61 22.05 13.96
CA MET A 109 11.20 20.80 14.62
C MET A 109 12.43 20.08 15.17
N ASP A 110 12.62 20.16 16.49
CA ASP A 110 13.59 19.32 17.21
C ASP A 110 12.98 17.94 17.49
N ILE A 111 13.17 17.02 16.56
CA ILE A 111 12.65 15.65 16.59
C ILE A 111 13.82 14.67 16.60
N THR A 112 13.83 13.78 17.58
CA THR A 112 14.80 12.67 17.61
C THR A 112 14.39 11.55 16.65
N SER A 113 15.33 10.69 16.29
CA SER A 113 15.00 9.48 15.48
C SER A 113 14.05 8.54 16.23
N GLU A 114 14.11 8.49 17.54
CA GLU A 114 13.17 7.73 18.37
C GLU A 114 11.75 8.31 18.29
N GLU A 115 11.60 9.64 18.43
CA GLU A 115 10.31 10.33 18.27
C GLU A 115 9.74 10.18 16.84
N PHE A 116 10.61 10.14 15.84
CA PHE A 116 10.20 9.80 14.46
C PHE A 116 9.62 8.40 14.39
N LEU A 117 10.32 7.37 14.94
CA LEU A 117 9.85 5.99 14.95
C LEU A 117 8.56 5.83 15.77
N GLU A 118 8.41 6.54 16.91
CA GLU A 118 7.13 6.58 17.64
C GLU A 118 5.98 7.10 16.77
N ALA A 119 6.22 8.18 16.03
CA ALA A 119 5.19 8.79 15.18
C ALA A 119 4.81 7.86 14.02
N ILE A 120 5.79 7.24 13.36
CA ILE A 120 5.57 6.28 12.28
C ILE A 120 4.77 5.08 12.79
N ILE A 121 5.24 4.39 13.84
CA ILE A 121 4.59 3.19 14.37
C ILE A 121 3.20 3.54 14.90
N GLY A 122 3.04 4.67 15.60
CA GLY A 122 1.72 5.14 16.05
C GLY A 122 0.74 5.36 14.90
N GLY A 123 1.21 5.92 13.78
CA GLY A 123 0.41 6.08 12.57
C GLY A 123 -0.02 4.76 11.94
N TYR A 124 0.89 3.78 11.88
CA TYR A 124 0.58 2.42 11.43
C TYR A 124 -0.49 1.77 12.31
N GLU A 125 -0.28 1.74 13.63
CA GLU A 125 -1.17 1.03 14.55
C GLU A 125 -2.59 1.61 14.57
N ILE A 126 -2.73 2.94 14.60
CA ILE A 126 -4.05 3.61 14.54
C ILE A 126 -4.79 3.24 13.25
N ALA A 127 -4.12 3.34 12.11
CA ALA A 127 -4.77 3.05 10.84
C ALA A 127 -5.04 1.57 10.65
N ILE A 128 -4.16 0.67 11.13
CA ILE A 128 -4.41 -0.78 11.05
C ILE A 128 -5.59 -1.16 11.95
N ALA A 129 -5.65 -0.65 13.19
CA ALA A 129 -6.76 -0.94 14.10
C ALA A 129 -8.10 -0.48 13.52
N LEU A 130 -8.19 0.75 12.98
CA LEU A 130 -9.39 1.24 12.29
C LEU A 130 -9.70 0.45 11.03
N GLY A 131 -8.68 0.14 10.22
CA GLY A 131 -8.84 -0.61 8.99
C GLY A 131 -9.37 -2.02 9.22
N MET A 132 -8.84 -2.72 10.22
CA MET A 132 -9.32 -4.05 10.62
C MET A 132 -10.74 -4.01 11.21
N LEU A 133 -11.11 -2.92 11.87
CA LEU A 133 -12.44 -2.73 12.42
C LEU A 133 -13.50 -2.61 11.31
N VAL A 134 -13.23 -1.82 10.28
CA VAL A 134 -14.26 -1.46 9.29
C VAL A 134 -14.25 -2.35 8.03
N ASN A 135 -13.13 -3.01 7.71
CA ASN A 135 -13.08 -3.91 6.56
C ASN A 135 -13.58 -5.33 6.93
N PRO A 136 -14.19 -6.05 5.99
CA PRO A 136 -14.34 -5.71 4.57
C PRO A 136 -15.53 -4.79 4.23
N ASN A 137 -16.38 -4.39 5.19
CA ASN A 137 -17.60 -3.62 4.94
C ASN A 137 -17.30 -2.29 4.21
N HIS A 138 -16.26 -1.59 4.65
CA HIS A 138 -15.80 -0.32 4.06
C HIS A 138 -15.43 -0.45 2.58
N ARG A 139 -14.60 -1.45 2.24
CA ARG A 139 -14.25 -1.75 0.84
C ARG A 139 -15.48 -2.16 0.03
N ASN A 140 -16.34 -3.02 0.58
CA ASN A 140 -17.55 -3.48 -0.12
C ASN A 140 -18.53 -2.33 -0.40
N GLN A 141 -18.49 -1.25 0.40
CA GLN A 141 -19.26 -0.04 0.18
C GLN A 141 -18.62 0.90 -0.87
N GLY A 142 -17.46 0.53 -1.45
CA GLY A 142 -16.83 1.23 -2.56
C GLY A 142 -15.79 2.27 -2.16
N PHE A 143 -15.26 2.22 -0.93
CA PHE A 143 -14.23 3.13 -0.47
C PHE A 143 -12.83 2.53 -0.57
N HIS A 144 -11.86 3.36 -0.94
CA HIS A 144 -10.43 3.04 -0.94
C HIS A 144 -9.83 3.35 0.44
N SER A 145 -9.57 2.31 1.24
CA SER A 145 -9.12 2.44 2.63
C SER A 145 -7.86 3.29 2.80
N THR A 146 -6.93 3.26 1.85
CA THR A 146 -5.70 4.08 1.91
C THR A 146 -6.01 5.59 1.87
N GLY A 147 -7.01 6.01 1.11
CA GLY A 147 -7.41 7.42 1.08
C GLY A 147 -8.19 7.83 2.33
N THR A 148 -9.13 6.99 2.76
CA THR A 148 -10.02 7.31 3.88
C THR A 148 -9.34 7.14 5.23
N ILE A 149 -8.89 5.94 5.56
CA ILE A 149 -8.25 5.61 6.84
C ILE A 149 -6.83 6.18 6.91
N GLY A 150 -6.15 6.28 5.75
CA GLY A 150 -4.85 6.95 5.68
C GLY A 150 -4.88 8.39 6.15
N THR A 151 -6.02 9.10 6.03
CA THR A 151 -6.15 10.45 6.60
C THR A 151 -5.96 10.46 8.13
N PHE A 152 -6.46 9.42 8.83
CA PHE A 152 -6.21 9.26 10.27
C PHE A 152 -4.75 8.92 10.56
N ALA A 153 -4.12 8.06 9.73
CA ALA A 153 -2.69 7.76 9.87
C ALA A 153 -1.83 9.04 9.77
N ALA A 154 -2.08 9.85 8.75
CA ALA A 154 -1.39 11.13 8.55
C ALA A 154 -1.63 12.10 9.70
N GLY A 155 -2.89 12.21 10.18
CA GLY A 155 -3.23 13.03 11.34
C GLY A 155 -2.55 12.55 12.62
N ALA A 156 -2.43 11.25 12.83
CA ALA A 156 -1.74 10.65 13.95
C ALA A 156 -0.23 10.98 13.93
N VAL A 157 0.44 10.75 12.79
CA VAL A 157 1.85 11.10 12.59
C VAL A 157 2.07 12.60 12.86
N ALA A 158 1.27 13.46 12.24
CA ALA A 158 1.38 14.91 12.37
C ALA A 158 1.13 15.37 13.82
N SER A 159 0.14 14.79 14.52
CA SER A 159 -0.14 15.10 15.92
C SER A 159 1.03 14.73 16.84
N LYS A 160 1.65 13.57 16.61
CA LYS A 160 2.79 13.08 17.38
C LYS A 160 4.01 13.98 17.17
N LEU A 161 4.36 14.30 15.91
CA LEU A 161 5.48 15.18 15.56
C LEU A 161 5.27 16.62 16.09
N LEU A 162 4.04 17.13 16.10
CA LEU A 162 3.69 18.42 16.69
C LEU A 162 3.59 18.39 18.21
N LYS A 163 3.79 17.24 18.85
CA LYS A 163 3.71 17.03 20.31
C LYS A 163 2.38 17.54 20.90
N LEU A 164 1.26 17.27 20.19
CA LEU A 164 -0.07 17.66 20.63
C LEU A 164 -0.48 16.90 21.90
N ASN A 165 -1.23 17.57 22.79
CA ASN A 165 -1.83 16.91 23.94
C ASN A 165 -3.05 16.07 23.50
N GLN A 166 -3.64 15.30 24.42
CA GLN A 166 -4.75 14.39 24.14
C GLN A 166 -5.94 15.11 23.50
N GLU A 167 -6.41 16.20 24.09
CA GLU A 167 -7.56 16.99 23.59
C GLU A 167 -7.35 17.44 22.13
N LYS A 168 -6.18 17.99 21.81
CA LYS A 168 -5.85 18.43 20.45
C LYS A 168 -5.70 17.26 19.48
N THR A 169 -5.18 16.11 19.94
CA THR A 169 -5.09 14.90 19.14
C THR A 169 -6.49 14.35 18.84
N GLU A 170 -7.40 14.36 19.81
CA GLU A 170 -8.82 14.00 19.60
C GLU A 170 -9.47 14.91 18.54
N HIS A 171 -9.26 16.23 18.65
CA HIS A 171 -9.75 17.16 17.64
C HIS A 171 -9.15 16.90 16.26
N CYS A 172 -7.85 16.62 16.17
CA CYS A 172 -7.20 16.27 14.91
C CYS A 172 -7.84 15.02 14.27
N LEU A 173 -7.97 13.93 15.04
CA LEU A 173 -8.57 12.69 14.52
C LEU A 173 -10.05 12.87 14.12
N GLY A 174 -10.80 13.69 14.86
CA GLY A 174 -12.16 14.07 14.48
C GLY A 174 -12.21 14.87 13.17
N LEU A 175 -11.28 15.81 12.96
CA LEU A 175 -11.15 16.52 11.69
C LEU A 175 -10.73 15.61 10.54
N CYS A 176 -9.88 14.61 10.80
CA CYS A 176 -9.54 13.58 9.82
C CYS A 176 -10.77 12.79 9.37
N ALA A 177 -11.65 12.43 10.30
CA ALA A 177 -12.88 11.71 9.98
C ALA A 177 -13.75 12.46 8.95
N THR A 178 -13.90 13.78 9.10
CA THR A 178 -14.72 14.59 8.18
C THR A 178 -14.09 14.84 6.83
N GLN A 179 -12.78 14.64 6.68
CA GLN A 179 -12.02 14.85 5.45
C GLN A 179 -11.62 13.55 4.76
N SER A 180 -11.98 12.39 5.34
CA SER A 180 -11.71 11.08 4.76
C SER A 180 -12.40 10.93 3.40
N SER A 181 -11.64 10.59 2.37
CA SER A 181 -12.15 10.46 1.01
C SER A 181 -11.36 9.45 0.19
N GLY A 182 -11.97 8.94 -0.88
CA GLY A 182 -11.36 8.03 -1.82
C GLY A 182 -12.34 6.95 -2.29
N LEU A 183 -12.66 6.95 -3.59
CA LEU A 183 -13.54 5.95 -4.20
C LEU A 183 -12.72 4.83 -4.83
N LEU A 184 -13.08 3.60 -4.52
CA LEU A 184 -12.42 2.40 -5.06
C LEU A 184 -12.55 2.31 -6.59
N GLU A 185 -13.58 2.92 -7.17
CA GLU A 185 -13.79 2.99 -8.62
C GLU A 185 -12.59 3.57 -9.39
N ALA A 186 -11.76 4.40 -8.74
CA ALA A 186 -10.53 4.92 -9.34
C ALA A 186 -9.54 3.80 -9.77
N ASP A 187 -9.54 2.65 -9.07
CA ASP A 187 -8.75 1.47 -9.43
C ASP A 187 -9.32 0.79 -10.66
N HIS A 188 -10.62 0.52 -10.66
CA HIS A 188 -11.32 -0.17 -11.75
C HIS A 188 -11.35 0.66 -13.03
N ALA A 189 -11.37 1.99 -12.91
CA ALA A 189 -11.35 2.90 -14.04
C ALA A 189 -9.97 3.10 -14.68
N GLY A 190 -8.91 2.48 -14.16
CA GLY A 190 -7.56 2.57 -14.70
C GLY A 190 -7.01 4.00 -14.75
N THR A 191 -7.33 4.83 -13.72
CA THR A 191 -6.97 6.24 -13.69
C THR A 191 -5.87 6.54 -12.65
N MET A 192 -5.33 7.76 -12.69
CA MET A 192 -4.38 8.25 -11.69
C MET A 192 -5.01 8.54 -10.31
N GLY A 193 -6.34 8.34 -10.16
CA GLY A 193 -7.08 8.66 -8.94
C GLY A 193 -6.61 7.91 -7.70
N LYS A 194 -6.10 6.71 -7.85
CA LYS A 194 -5.59 5.91 -6.73
C LYS A 194 -4.44 6.61 -5.99
N SER A 195 -3.43 7.11 -6.68
CA SER A 195 -2.32 7.83 -6.07
C SER A 195 -2.74 9.19 -5.50
N LEU A 196 -3.71 9.86 -6.13
CA LEU A 196 -4.31 11.10 -5.60
C LEU A 196 -4.91 10.91 -4.20
N HIS A 197 -5.51 9.75 -3.92
CA HIS A 197 -6.09 9.47 -2.61
C HIS A 197 -5.04 9.55 -1.49
N VAL A 198 -3.82 9.08 -1.74
CA VAL A 198 -2.71 9.16 -0.76
C VAL A 198 -2.26 10.61 -0.58
N GLY A 199 -2.05 11.34 -1.66
CA GLY A 199 -1.72 12.77 -1.57
C GLY A 199 -2.74 13.55 -0.75
N ASN A 200 -4.03 13.32 -0.99
CA ASN A 200 -5.12 13.94 -0.23
C ASN A 200 -5.14 13.50 1.25
N ALA A 201 -4.89 12.22 1.53
CA ALA A 201 -4.84 11.72 2.90
C ALA A 201 -3.73 12.41 3.71
N VAL A 202 -2.54 12.52 3.13
CA VAL A 202 -1.40 13.23 3.74
C VAL A 202 -1.72 14.71 3.96
N TYR A 203 -2.21 15.40 2.92
CA TYR A 203 -2.59 16.82 3.00
C TYR A 203 -3.64 17.05 4.10
N ASN A 204 -4.72 16.25 4.09
CA ASN A 204 -5.83 16.38 5.03
C ASN A 204 -5.43 16.04 6.47
N GLY A 205 -4.55 15.06 6.67
CA GLY A 205 -4.02 14.73 7.99
C GLY A 205 -3.16 15.85 8.56
N ILE A 206 -2.22 16.40 7.78
CA ILE A 206 -1.35 17.49 8.19
C ILE A 206 -2.18 18.74 8.54
N ILE A 207 -3.09 19.17 7.66
CA ILE A 207 -3.92 20.37 7.92
C ILE A 207 -4.81 20.18 9.15
N SER A 208 -5.35 18.96 9.37
CA SER A 208 -6.15 18.65 10.56
C SER A 208 -5.35 18.83 11.85
N ALA A 209 -4.10 18.38 11.88
CA ALA A 209 -3.22 18.53 13.03
C ALA A 209 -2.90 20.01 13.32
N TYR A 210 -2.62 20.80 12.28
CA TYR A 210 -2.39 22.25 12.44
C TYR A 210 -3.64 23.01 12.87
N LEU A 211 -4.80 22.66 12.33
CA LEU A 211 -6.08 23.25 12.77
C LEU A 211 -6.33 22.97 14.25
N ALA A 212 -6.16 21.71 14.69
CA ALA A 212 -6.31 21.32 16.08
C ALA A 212 -5.27 21.98 16.99
N LYS A 213 -4.00 22.07 16.56
CA LYS A 213 -2.94 22.82 17.26
C LYS A 213 -3.38 24.25 17.58
N ASN A 214 -4.04 24.90 16.63
CA ASN A 214 -4.48 26.30 16.73
C ASN A 214 -5.89 26.46 17.33
N GLY A 215 -6.51 25.39 17.84
CA GLY A 215 -7.76 25.43 18.58
C GLY A 215 -9.02 25.21 17.75
N PHE A 216 -8.90 24.73 16.52
CA PHE A 216 -10.06 24.28 15.74
C PHE A 216 -10.55 22.93 16.28
N THR A 217 -11.85 22.83 16.54
CA THR A 217 -12.42 21.65 17.21
C THR A 217 -12.93 20.62 16.24
N GLY A 218 -12.60 19.34 16.46
CA GLY A 218 -13.24 18.16 15.90
C GLY A 218 -14.18 17.55 16.94
N GLY A 219 -15.18 16.80 16.51
CA GLY A 219 -16.12 16.14 17.42
C GLY A 219 -15.60 14.79 17.91
N GLU A 220 -15.84 14.47 19.17
CA GLU A 220 -15.44 13.19 19.78
C GLU A 220 -16.17 11.98 19.17
N SER A 221 -17.40 12.17 18.70
CA SER A 221 -18.26 11.13 18.12
C SER A 221 -18.12 10.95 16.59
N LEU A 222 -17.13 11.58 15.96
CA LEU A 222 -17.01 11.57 14.51
C LEU A 222 -16.63 10.21 13.91
N ILE A 223 -16.12 9.27 14.71
CA ILE A 223 -15.88 7.90 14.25
C ILE A 223 -17.12 7.03 14.48
N ASP A 224 -17.62 6.98 15.71
CA ASP A 224 -18.61 6.01 16.22
C ASP A 224 -20.02 6.59 16.43
N GLY A 225 -20.23 7.87 16.13
CA GLY A 225 -21.53 8.54 16.26
C GLY A 225 -22.55 8.13 15.19
N LYS A 226 -23.83 8.53 15.39
CA LYS A 226 -24.97 8.20 14.51
C LYS A 226 -24.81 8.65 13.06
N GLU A 227 -24.02 9.69 12.80
CA GLU A 227 -23.69 10.21 11.47
C GLU A 227 -22.15 10.22 11.28
N GLY A 228 -21.42 9.38 12.04
CA GLY A 228 -19.98 9.28 12.03
C GLY A 228 -19.42 8.42 10.88
N PHE A 229 -18.10 8.32 10.87
CA PHE A 229 -17.33 7.60 9.85
C PHE A 229 -17.79 6.14 9.66
N ILE A 230 -18.01 5.38 10.74
CA ILE A 230 -18.46 3.97 10.65
C ILE A 230 -19.83 3.91 9.99
N LYS A 231 -20.79 4.74 10.39
CA LYS A 231 -22.13 4.77 9.78
C LYS A 231 -22.09 5.17 8.32
N ALA A 232 -21.30 6.18 7.98
CA ALA A 232 -21.23 6.69 6.61
C ALA A 232 -20.48 5.76 5.65
N MET A 233 -19.42 5.10 6.10
CA MET A 233 -18.47 4.40 5.22
C MET A 233 -18.34 2.88 5.51
N ALA A 234 -19.06 2.34 6.50
CA ALA A 234 -19.14 0.93 6.83
C ALA A 234 -20.51 0.60 7.42
N SER A 235 -21.60 0.97 6.69
CA SER A 235 -22.98 0.92 7.18
C SER A 235 -23.40 -0.45 7.69
N ASP A 236 -23.00 -1.53 7.03
CA ASP A 236 -23.33 -2.90 7.45
C ASP A 236 -22.73 -3.24 8.83
N LEU A 237 -21.51 -2.76 9.11
CA LEU A 237 -20.90 -2.88 10.43
C LEU A 237 -21.70 -2.10 11.47
N TYR A 238 -22.09 -0.86 11.15
CA TYR A 238 -22.89 -0.04 12.04
C TYR A 238 -24.24 -0.70 12.38
N GLU A 239 -24.98 -1.13 11.34
CA GLU A 239 -26.31 -1.76 11.51
C GLU A 239 -26.26 -3.05 12.31
N LYS A 240 -25.18 -3.84 12.18
CA LYS A 240 -24.97 -5.07 12.96
C LYS A 240 -24.74 -4.81 14.44
N HIS A 241 -24.27 -3.63 14.81
CA HIS A 241 -23.88 -3.28 16.19
C HIS A 241 -24.70 -2.13 16.78
N CYS A 242 -25.80 -1.67 16.15
CA CYS A 242 -26.66 -0.67 16.74
C CYS A 242 -27.83 -1.29 17.51
N ASP A 243 -28.31 -0.57 18.53
CA ASP A 243 -29.50 -0.90 19.30
C ASP A 243 -30.79 -0.55 18.54
N GLU A 244 -31.97 -0.86 19.13
CA GLU A 244 -33.29 -0.56 18.57
C GLU A 244 -33.55 0.95 18.36
N ASN A 245 -32.78 1.81 19.04
CA ASN A 245 -32.86 3.27 18.92
C ASN A 245 -31.84 3.84 17.93
N GLY A 246 -31.06 2.96 17.27
CA GLY A 246 -30.03 3.32 16.33
C GLY A 246 -28.76 3.91 17.00
N ASN A 247 -28.53 3.60 18.28
CA ASN A 247 -27.25 3.91 18.92
C ASN A 247 -26.30 2.74 18.72
N LEU A 248 -25.06 3.03 18.38
CA LEU A 248 -24.00 2.02 18.27
C LEU A 248 -23.69 1.47 19.65
N ASP A 249 -23.70 0.13 19.82
CA ASP A 249 -23.08 -0.51 20.97
C ASP A 249 -21.56 -0.46 20.77
N ASP A 250 -20.95 0.58 21.31
CA ASP A 250 -19.52 0.85 21.16
C ASP A 250 -18.65 -0.05 22.01
N SER A 251 -19.21 -0.81 22.94
CA SER A 251 -18.44 -1.64 23.89
C SER A 251 -17.60 -2.69 23.18
N LYS A 252 -18.15 -3.40 22.20
CA LYS A 252 -17.44 -4.41 21.41
C LYS A 252 -16.41 -3.81 20.47
N LEU A 253 -16.77 -2.67 19.86
CA LEU A 253 -15.87 -1.95 18.95
C LEU A 253 -14.71 -1.35 19.72
N SER A 254 -14.97 -0.73 20.88
CA SER A 254 -13.95 -0.26 21.81
C SER A 254 -13.01 -1.37 22.27
N GLN A 255 -13.57 -2.52 22.69
CA GLN A 255 -12.76 -3.68 23.06
C GLN A 255 -11.88 -4.17 21.89
N PHE A 256 -12.42 -4.18 20.67
CA PHE A 256 -11.65 -4.54 19.48
C PHE A 256 -10.46 -3.61 19.27
N ILE A 257 -10.67 -2.30 19.38
CA ILE A 257 -9.61 -1.28 19.24
C ILE A 257 -8.54 -1.48 20.31
N ASP A 258 -8.92 -1.59 21.60
CA ASP A 258 -7.97 -1.79 22.70
C ASP A 258 -7.09 -3.03 22.52
N ILE A 259 -7.70 -4.16 22.10
CA ILE A 259 -6.96 -5.39 21.87
C ILE A 259 -5.96 -5.23 20.73
N ASN A 260 -6.30 -4.49 19.68
CA ASN A 260 -5.47 -4.41 18.48
C ASN A 260 -4.37 -3.34 18.59
N LEU A 261 -4.60 -2.21 19.26
CA LEU A 261 -3.57 -1.18 19.49
C LEU A 261 -2.35 -1.69 20.29
N ASN A 262 -2.48 -2.78 21.05
CA ASN A 262 -1.40 -3.34 21.86
C ASN A 262 -0.67 -4.53 21.21
N LYS A 263 -0.88 -4.78 19.91
CA LYS A 263 -0.28 -5.94 19.22
C LYS A 263 0.88 -5.61 18.28
N PHE A 264 1.14 -4.35 18.02
CA PHE A 264 2.13 -3.89 17.04
C PHE A 264 1.95 -4.59 15.69
N HIS A 265 0.82 -4.30 15.07
CA HIS A 265 0.41 -4.87 13.78
C HIS A 265 1.29 -4.44 12.60
N ILE A 266 2.16 -3.44 12.78
CA ILE A 266 3.21 -3.13 11.80
C ILE A 266 4.03 -4.37 11.44
N ASN A 267 4.21 -5.32 12.37
CA ASN A 267 4.88 -6.59 12.10
C ASN A 267 4.17 -7.45 11.04
N ASN A 268 2.87 -7.20 10.82
CA ASN A 268 2.04 -7.90 9.84
C ASN A 268 1.93 -7.18 8.49
N VAL A 269 2.71 -6.12 8.30
CA VAL A 269 2.77 -5.38 7.04
C VAL A 269 3.56 -6.19 6.01
N TYR A 270 2.97 -6.42 4.83
CA TYR A 270 3.65 -7.04 3.70
C TYR A 270 4.41 -5.99 2.87
N LEU A 271 5.47 -6.42 2.19
CA LEU A 271 6.21 -5.64 1.21
C LEU A 271 6.02 -6.26 -0.17
N LYS A 272 5.86 -5.42 -1.20
CA LYS A 272 5.66 -5.90 -2.57
C LYS A 272 6.97 -6.09 -3.31
N LYS A 273 7.08 -7.20 -4.06
CA LYS A 273 8.17 -7.43 -5.02
C LYS A 273 7.77 -6.98 -6.43
N TYR A 274 6.52 -7.16 -6.83
CA TYR A 274 6.05 -6.91 -8.20
C TYR A 274 5.18 -5.63 -8.25
N PRO A 275 5.30 -4.80 -9.32
CA PRO A 275 4.54 -3.55 -9.48
C PRO A 275 3.12 -3.82 -10.00
N PHE A 276 2.39 -4.68 -9.30
CA PHE A 276 1.02 -5.09 -9.59
C PHE A 276 0.15 -5.01 -8.34
N CYS A 277 -1.16 -5.03 -8.53
CA CYS A 277 -2.11 -5.15 -7.43
C CYS A 277 -1.80 -6.36 -6.56
N ARG A 278 -1.80 -6.19 -5.24
CA ARG A 278 -1.45 -7.27 -4.31
C ARG A 278 -2.29 -8.54 -4.48
N HIS A 279 -3.54 -8.39 -4.92
CA HIS A 279 -4.45 -9.52 -5.09
C HIS A 279 -4.04 -10.52 -6.18
N ILE A 280 -3.15 -10.13 -7.09
CA ILE A 280 -2.69 -11.01 -8.19
C ILE A 280 -1.30 -11.61 -7.97
N HIS A 281 -0.59 -11.23 -6.89
CA HIS A 281 0.77 -11.70 -6.63
C HIS A 281 0.86 -13.23 -6.44
N SER A 282 -0.14 -13.88 -5.81
CA SER A 282 -0.12 -15.34 -5.63
C SER A 282 -0.14 -16.09 -6.96
N ALA A 283 -0.87 -15.57 -7.95
CA ALA A 283 -0.88 -16.17 -9.28
C ALA A 283 0.46 -15.96 -10.01
N ILE A 284 1.12 -14.80 -9.81
CA ILE A 284 2.46 -14.55 -10.32
C ILE A 284 3.45 -15.56 -9.69
N ASP A 285 3.44 -15.71 -8.36
CA ASP A 285 4.35 -16.62 -7.67
C ASP A 285 4.13 -18.09 -8.12
N SER A 286 2.87 -18.55 -8.19
CA SER A 286 2.55 -19.89 -8.71
C SER A 286 3.05 -20.08 -10.15
N THR A 287 2.92 -19.05 -10.99
CA THR A 287 3.37 -19.09 -12.38
C THR A 287 4.90 -19.19 -12.49
N LEU A 288 5.64 -18.45 -11.65
CA LEU A 288 7.10 -18.47 -11.64
C LEU A 288 7.63 -19.84 -11.18
N VAL A 289 7.00 -20.45 -10.15
CA VAL A 289 7.35 -21.80 -9.70
C VAL A 289 7.15 -22.80 -10.82
N LEU A 290 5.97 -22.80 -11.48
CA LEU A 290 5.68 -23.70 -12.61
C LEU A 290 6.65 -23.51 -13.77
N LYS A 291 7.05 -22.26 -14.06
CA LYS A 291 8.02 -21.96 -15.11
C LYS A 291 9.38 -22.57 -14.81
N ASP A 292 9.85 -22.47 -13.57
CA ASP A 292 11.13 -23.04 -13.14
C ASP A 292 11.09 -24.58 -13.17
N ASP A 293 10.02 -25.19 -12.66
CA ASP A 293 9.80 -26.65 -12.71
C ASP A 293 9.82 -27.17 -14.16
N LEU A 294 9.16 -26.46 -15.09
CA LEU A 294 9.12 -26.86 -16.50
C LEU A 294 10.48 -26.71 -17.20
N LYS A 295 11.28 -25.71 -16.85
CA LYS A 295 12.68 -25.58 -17.32
C LYS A 295 13.54 -26.75 -16.85
N ASP A 296 13.41 -27.15 -15.58
CA ASP A 296 14.19 -28.22 -14.99
C ASP A 296 13.84 -29.60 -15.53
N LEU A 297 12.54 -29.87 -15.75
CA LEU A 297 12.04 -31.16 -16.23
C LEU A 297 12.40 -31.46 -17.69
N ASN A 298 12.45 -30.45 -18.55
CA ASN A 298 12.53 -30.66 -20.01
C ASN A 298 13.85 -30.17 -20.63
N ASN A 299 14.74 -29.45 -19.91
CA ASN A 299 15.88 -28.70 -20.51
C ASN A 299 15.46 -27.85 -21.73
N LEU A 300 14.19 -27.45 -21.81
CA LEU A 300 13.58 -26.73 -22.92
C LEU A 300 12.96 -25.44 -22.40
N GLU A 301 13.17 -24.35 -23.10
CA GLU A 301 12.31 -23.18 -22.99
C GLU A 301 10.90 -23.56 -23.44
N ILE A 302 9.89 -23.22 -22.62
CA ILE A 302 8.49 -23.46 -22.97
C ILE A 302 8.17 -22.62 -24.21
N ASP A 303 7.83 -23.28 -25.33
CA ASP A 303 7.22 -22.56 -26.44
C ASP A 303 5.75 -22.24 -26.05
N CYS A 304 5.39 -20.96 -26.06
CA CYS A 304 4.04 -20.51 -25.76
C CYS A 304 3.00 -21.21 -26.65
N SER A 305 3.39 -21.65 -27.86
CA SER A 305 2.53 -22.39 -28.78
C SER A 305 2.13 -23.78 -28.27
N ASP A 306 2.94 -24.40 -27.42
CA ASP A 306 2.68 -25.72 -26.86
C ASP A 306 1.62 -25.69 -25.74
N ILE A 307 1.38 -24.53 -25.14
CA ILE A 307 0.34 -24.33 -24.12
C ILE A 307 -1.04 -24.35 -24.80
N SER A 308 -1.94 -25.20 -24.33
CA SER A 308 -3.35 -25.22 -24.79
C SER A 308 -4.25 -24.33 -23.98
N SER A 309 -4.12 -24.33 -22.64
CA SER A 309 -4.86 -23.45 -21.73
C SER A 309 -4.12 -23.23 -20.42
N ILE A 310 -4.45 -22.13 -19.76
CA ILE A 310 -3.99 -21.78 -18.41
C ILE A 310 -5.24 -21.46 -17.58
N ASP A 311 -5.52 -22.28 -16.59
CA ASP A 311 -6.65 -22.08 -15.70
C ASP A 311 -6.14 -21.50 -14.38
N ILE A 312 -6.68 -20.33 -13.97
CA ILE A 312 -6.36 -19.64 -12.72
C ILE A 312 -7.58 -19.73 -11.81
N GLU A 313 -7.46 -20.48 -10.72
CA GLU A 313 -8.45 -20.53 -9.67
C GLU A 313 -7.99 -19.64 -8.50
N THR A 314 -8.83 -18.69 -8.08
CA THR A 314 -8.47 -17.77 -7.00
C THR A 314 -9.70 -17.31 -6.23
N TYR A 315 -9.52 -16.49 -5.20
CA TYR A 315 -10.62 -15.92 -4.44
C TYR A 315 -11.29 -14.75 -5.18
N ARG A 316 -12.51 -14.40 -4.77
CA ARG A 316 -13.38 -13.43 -5.47
C ARG A 316 -12.70 -12.12 -5.84
N ILE A 317 -12.03 -11.45 -4.88
CA ILE A 317 -11.41 -10.14 -5.16
C ILE A 317 -10.29 -10.26 -6.21
N ALA A 318 -9.48 -11.32 -6.16
CA ALA A 318 -8.44 -11.53 -7.16
C ALA A 318 -9.03 -11.86 -8.54
N SER A 319 -10.15 -12.62 -8.60
CA SER A 319 -10.81 -12.95 -9.86
C SER A 319 -11.50 -11.74 -10.53
N GLU A 320 -11.79 -10.66 -9.78
CA GLU A 320 -12.31 -9.40 -10.31
C GLU A 320 -11.26 -8.61 -11.13
N HIS A 321 -9.97 -9.01 -11.07
CA HIS A 321 -8.88 -8.41 -11.86
C HIS A 321 -8.75 -9.04 -13.27
N ASP A 322 -9.86 -9.29 -13.93
CA ASP A 322 -9.99 -10.01 -15.20
C ASP A 322 -9.88 -9.12 -16.46
N ASN A 323 -9.13 -8.03 -16.39
CA ASN A 323 -8.95 -7.14 -17.52
C ASN A 323 -8.03 -7.75 -18.59
N TYR A 324 -8.62 -8.35 -19.63
CA TYR A 324 -7.91 -8.94 -20.79
C TYR A 324 -7.47 -7.91 -21.85
N ASN A 325 -7.71 -6.62 -21.64
CA ASN A 325 -7.39 -5.59 -22.62
C ASN A 325 -7.00 -4.26 -21.95
N PRO A 326 -5.91 -4.24 -21.15
CA PRO A 326 -5.46 -3.02 -20.52
C PRO A 326 -5.08 -1.96 -21.56
N LYS A 327 -5.36 -0.69 -21.27
CA LYS A 327 -5.16 0.43 -22.20
C LYS A 327 -4.02 1.35 -21.82
N ASN A 328 -3.52 1.23 -20.60
CA ASN A 328 -2.47 2.06 -20.04
C ASN A 328 -1.75 1.33 -18.90
N ALA A 329 -0.69 1.93 -18.38
CA ALA A 329 0.10 1.36 -17.29
C ALA A 329 -0.70 1.14 -16.00
N GLN A 330 -1.71 1.96 -15.70
CA GLN A 330 -2.53 1.80 -14.49
C GLN A 330 -3.47 0.58 -14.64
N ASP A 331 -4.11 0.43 -15.80
CA ASP A 331 -4.89 -0.75 -16.16
C ASP A 331 -4.08 -2.05 -16.09
N LEU A 332 -2.83 -2.00 -16.60
CA LEU A 332 -1.94 -3.17 -16.62
C LEU A 332 -1.65 -3.67 -15.20
N LYS A 333 -1.42 -2.77 -14.25
CA LYS A 333 -1.15 -3.12 -12.84
C LYS A 333 -2.33 -3.83 -12.16
N GLN A 334 -3.52 -3.72 -12.72
CA GLN A 334 -4.75 -4.37 -12.25
C GLN A 334 -5.14 -5.60 -13.09
N SER A 335 -4.32 -6.02 -14.07
CA SER A 335 -4.63 -7.11 -14.97
C SER A 335 -3.97 -8.43 -14.56
N LEU A 336 -4.73 -9.35 -13.98
CA LEU A 336 -4.27 -10.69 -13.65
C LEU A 336 -3.84 -11.49 -14.90
N PRO A 337 -4.57 -11.47 -16.06
CA PRO A 337 -4.14 -12.21 -17.25
C PRO A 337 -2.79 -11.74 -17.79
N TYR A 338 -2.57 -10.42 -17.84
CA TYR A 338 -1.31 -9.87 -18.31
C TYR A 338 -0.16 -10.13 -17.35
N ALA A 339 -0.38 -10.02 -16.03
CA ALA A 339 0.64 -10.32 -15.03
C ALA A 339 1.16 -11.76 -15.13
N VAL A 340 0.25 -12.74 -15.28
CA VAL A 340 0.61 -14.15 -15.46
C VAL A 340 1.29 -14.38 -16.82
N ALA A 341 0.80 -13.77 -17.89
CA ALA A 341 1.42 -13.90 -19.21
C ALA A 341 2.84 -13.32 -19.25
N ILE A 342 3.06 -12.15 -18.62
CA ILE A 342 4.39 -11.53 -18.51
C ILE A 342 5.31 -12.42 -17.68
N ALA A 343 4.84 -12.99 -16.56
CA ALA A 343 5.61 -13.90 -15.72
C ALA A 343 6.06 -15.16 -16.47
N LEU A 344 5.25 -15.69 -17.39
CA LEU A 344 5.62 -16.82 -18.23
C LEU A 344 6.67 -16.46 -19.28
N VAL A 345 6.56 -15.28 -19.89
CA VAL A 345 7.49 -14.85 -20.98
C VAL A 345 8.81 -14.35 -20.42
N PHE A 346 8.79 -13.60 -19.32
CA PHE A 346 9.98 -12.98 -18.74
C PHE A 346 10.34 -13.61 -17.40
N ASP A 347 11.64 -13.67 -17.09
CA ASP A 347 12.15 -14.07 -15.77
C ASP A 347 12.14 -12.90 -14.78
N ASP A 348 12.06 -11.67 -15.29
CA ASP A 348 12.07 -10.42 -14.53
C ASP A 348 10.74 -9.68 -14.70
N LEU A 349 10.07 -9.42 -13.57
CA LEU A 349 8.88 -8.57 -13.49
C LEU A 349 9.23 -7.22 -12.82
N SER A 350 10.43 -6.72 -13.07
CA SER A 350 10.82 -5.39 -12.59
C SER A 350 9.99 -4.29 -13.26
N LEU A 351 9.96 -3.12 -12.63
CA LEU A 351 9.30 -1.96 -13.21
C LEU A 351 9.90 -1.59 -14.58
N ASP A 352 11.25 -1.64 -14.68
CA ASP A 352 11.95 -1.27 -15.91
C ASP A 352 11.60 -2.21 -17.07
N SER A 353 11.51 -3.54 -16.81
CA SER A 353 11.09 -4.51 -17.83
C SER A 353 9.65 -4.28 -18.30
N ILE A 354 8.76 -3.87 -17.39
CA ILE A 354 7.38 -3.55 -17.72
C ILE A 354 7.29 -2.24 -18.49
N ASP A 355 8.05 -1.21 -18.09
CA ASP A 355 8.11 0.07 -18.81
C ASP A 355 8.66 -0.15 -20.23
N GLU A 356 9.68 -1.00 -20.43
CA GLU A 356 10.20 -1.37 -21.76
C GLU A 356 9.13 -2.06 -22.63
N LEU A 357 8.33 -2.97 -22.08
CA LEU A 357 7.21 -3.57 -22.81
C LEU A 357 6.16 -2.53 -23.24
N ILE A 358 5.87 -1.56 -22.38
CA ILE A 358 4.94 -0.47 -22.68
C ILE A 358 5.50 0.39 -23.81
N ASP A 359 6.78 0.76 -23.77
CA ASP A 359 7.46 1.58 -24.77
C ASP A 359 7.55 0.84 -26.12
N ASN A 360 7.71 -0.48 -26.11
CA ASN A 360 7.70 -1.33 -27.30
C ASN A 360 6.29 -1.55 -27.88
N GLY A 361 5.26 -0.94 -27.28
CA GLY A 361 3.90 -0.92 -27.81
C GLY A 361 2.99 -2.06 -27.29
N LEU A 362 3.11 -2.41 -26.00
CA LEU A 362 2.24 -3.41 -25.36
C LEU A 362 0.75 -3.14 -25.60
N PHE A 363 0.34 -1.87 -25.64
CA PHE A 363 -1.04 -1.43 -25.87
C PHE A 363 -1.37 -1.16 -27.36
N ASP A 364 -0.40 -1.21 -28.27
CA ASP A 364 -0.62 -1.03 -29.70
C ASP A 364 -0.98 -2.36 -30.36
N GLU A 365 -2.23 -2.54 -30.77
CA GLU A 365 -2.71 -3.77 -31.44
C GLU A 365 -1.89 -4.16 -32.69
N LYS A 366 -1.15 -3.21 -33.28
CA LYS A 366 -0.32 -3.43 -34.46
C LYS A 366 1.15 -3.73 -34.13
N SER A 367 1.52 -3.78 -32.84
CA SER A 367 2.89 -4.14 -32.49
C SER A 367 3.28 -5.49 -33.07
N SER A 368 4.45 -5.54 -33.65
CA SER A 368 5.08 -6.75 -34.23
C SER A 368 6.23 -7.27 -33.34
N ASP A 369 6.37 -6.73 -32.13
CA ASP A 369 7.34 -7.20 -31.15
C ASP A 369 7.03 -8.65 -30.76
N ASN A 370 8.04 -9.53 -30.80
CA ASN A 370 7.86 -10.95 -30.60
C ASN A 370 7.38 -11.29 -29.18
N ASP A 371 7.88 -10.60 -28.18
CA ASP A 371 7.52 -10.88 -26.79
C ASP A 371 6.11 -10.37 -26.48
N ILE A 372 5.73 -9.23 -27.05
CA ILE A 372 4.34 -8.75 -26.99
C ILE A 372 3.38 -9.72 -27.68
N LEU A 373 3.78 -10.30 -28.81
CA LEU A 373 2.95 -11.30 -29.50
C LEU A 373 2.79 -12.58 -28.66
N LYS A 374 3.86 -13.06 -28.01
CA LYS A 374 3.80 -14.19 -27.07
C LYS A 374 2.88 -13.89 -25.88
N ILE A 375 3.04 -12.72 -25.23
CA ILE A 375 2.18 -12.29 -24.13
C ILE A 375 0.70 -12.35 -24.55
N ARG A 376 0.37 -11.75 -25.70
CA ARG A 376 -1.02 -11.74 -26.22
C ARG A 376 -1.54 -13.13 -26.57
N GLU A 377 -0.69 -14.01 -27.05
CA GLU A 377 -1.04 -15.41 -27.30
C GLU A 377 -1.40 -16.12 -25.99
N ILE A 378 -0.56 -15.96 -24.94
CA ILE A 378 -0.80 -16.53 -23.62
C ILE A 378 -2.07 -15.98 -23.00
N VAL A 379 -2.26 -14.65 -23.02
CA VAL A 379 -3.46 -13.99 -22.47
C VAL A 379 -4.76 -14.60 -23.03
N ARG A 380 -4.79 -14.98 -24.33
CA ARG A 380 -5.95 -15.62 -24.96
C ARG A 380 -6.23 -17.03 -24.46
N LYS A 381 -5.24 -17.69 -23.84
CA LYS A 381 -5.32 -19.06 -23.30
C LYS A 381 -5.64 -19.09 -21.80
N ILE A 382 -5.68 -17.91 -21.14
CA ILE A 382 -5.95 -17.78 -19.70
C ILE A 382 -7.46 -17.78 -19.44
N ASN A 383 -7.89 -18.58 -18.47
CA ASN A 383 -9.23 -18.60 -17.90
C ASN A 383 -9.13 -18.29 -16.39
N ILE A 384 -9.91 -17.33 -15.90
CA ILE A 384 -9.95 -16.95 -14.49
C ILE A 384 -11.25 -17.46 -13.88
N ASN A 385 -11.14 -18.16 -12.76
CA ASN A 385 -12.27 -18.75 -12.05
C ASN A 385 -12.24 -18.36 -10.57
N ASN A 386 -13.36 -17.83 -10.05
CA ASN A 386 -13.57 -17.71 -8.62
C ASN A 386 -13.78 -19.10 -8.03
N ASN A 387 -12.94 -19.50 -7.06
CA ASN A 387 -13.04 -20.77 -6.35
C ASN A 387 -13.52 -20.51 -4.91
N GLU A 388 -14.66 -21.08 -4.53
CA GLU A 388 -15.29 -20.83 -3.23
C GLU A 388 -14.45 -21.38 -2.06
N GLU A 389 -13.74 -22.50 -2.22
CA GLU A 389 -12.85 -23.02 -1.16
C GLU A 389 -11.69 -22.06 -0.90
N LEU A 390 -11.11 -21.51 -1.98
CA LEU A 390 -10.04 -20.51 -1.85
C LEU A 390 -10.59 -19.18 -1.29
N ASN A 391 -11.81 -18.82 -1.64
CA ASN A 391 -12.46 -17.62 -1.13
C ASN A 391 -12.68 -17.68 0.39
N GLN A 392 -13.04 -18.82 0.95
CA GLN A 392 -13.20 -19.01 2.40
C GLN A 392 -11.91 -18.85 3.21
N MET A 393 -10.74 -18.92 2.54
CA MET A 393 -9.44 -18.73 3.20
C MET A 393 -9.08 -17.25 3.38
N THR A 394 -9.80 -16.32 2.71
CA THR A 394 -9.54 -14.88 2.82
C THR A 394 -10.23 -14.28 4.05
N PRO A 395 -9.64 -13.30 4.72
CA PRO A 395 -8.39 -12.60 4.41
C PRO A 395 -7.12 -13.28 4.94
N GLU A 396 -7.22 -14.40 5.66
CA GLU A 396 -6.09 -15.07 6.32
C GLU A 396 -5.02 -15.53 5.31
N LYS A 397 -5.48 -15.96 4.13
CA LYS A 397 -4.65 -16.31 2.99
C LYS A 397 -5.12 -15.54 1.76
N ARG A 398 -4.26 -15.41 0.77
CA ARG A 398 -4.60 -14.86 -0.56
C ARG A 398 -4.24 -15.88 -1.65
N PRO A 399 -4.94 -17.01 -1.70
CA PRO A 399 -4.53 -18.15 -2.50
C PRO A 399 -4.83 -17.95 -3.99
N SER A 400 -3.92 -18.46 -4.85
CA SER A 400 -4.20 -18.68 -6.26
C SER A 400 -3.58 -20.00 -6.69
N LYS A 401 -4.34 -20.79 -7.44
CA LYS A 401 -3.87 -22.01 -8.11
C LYS A 401 -3.78 -21.72 -9.61
N VAL A 402 -2.61 -21.99 -10.19
CA VAL A 402 -2.39 -21.91 -11.65
C VAL A 402 -2.19 -23.30 -12.18
N THR A 403 -2.92 -23.66 -13.25
CA THR A 403 -2.82 -24.95 -13.92
C THR A 403 -2.51 -24.71 -15.39
N ILE A 404 -1.40 -25.28 -15.88
CA ILE A 404 -0.98 -25.19 -17.30
C ILE A 404 -1.24 -26.53 -17.97
N LYS A 405 -1.95 -26.50 -19.09
CA LYS A 405 -2.23 -27.67 -19.97
C LYS A 405 -1.54 -27.45 -21.29
N PHE A 406 -1.02 -28.54 -21.87
CA PHE A 406 -0.31 -28.52 -23.12
C PHE A 406 -1.15 -29.11 -24.26
N SER A 407 -0.80 -28.74 -25.49
CA SER A 407 -1.47 -29.22 -26.71
C SER A 407 -1.09 -30.66 -27.08
N ASP A 408 0.10 -31.10 -26.63
CA ASP A 408 0.60 -32.45 -26.79
C ASP A 408 0.38 -33.23 -25.50
N ASP A 409 -0.38 -34.32 -25.57
CA ASP A 409 -0.68 -35.23 -24.44
C ASP A 409 0.56 -35.93 -23.87
N SER A 410 1.74 -35.79 -24.50
CA SER A 410 3.03 -36.26 -23.97
C SER A 410 3.53 -35.42 -22.79
N TYR A 411 3.06 -34.18 -22.63
CA TYR A 411 3.35 -33.34 -21.49
C TYR A 411 2.29 -33.52 -20.40
N GLU A 412 2.75 -33.71 -19.17
CA GLU A 412 1.85 -33.76 -18.01
C GLU A 412 1.25 -32.38 -17.72
N ILE A 413 -0.01 -32.37 -17.25
CA ILE A 413 -0.63 -31.16 -16.69
C ILE A 413 0.13 -30.78 -15.42
N VAL A 414 0.57 -29.53 -15.32
CA VAL A 414 1.26 -29.02 -14.14
C VAL A 414 0.41 -27.97 -13.43
N ASP A 415 0.38 -28.03 -12.11
CA ASP A 415 -0.32 -27.04 -11.29
C ASP A 415 0.46 -26.68 -10.02
N GLU A 416 0.30 -25.45 -9.57
CA GLU A 416 0.90 -24.92 -8.36
C GLU A 416 -0.10 -24.02 -7.62
N THR A 417 -0.05 -24.05 -6.28
CA THR A 417 -0.91 -23.24 -5.43
C THR A 417 -0.09 -22.44 -4.42
N THR A 418 -0.07 -21.14 -4.62
CA THR A 418 0.51 -20.20 -3.64
C THR A 418 -0.58 -19.71 -2.68
N TYR A 419 -0.41 -19.94 -1.39
CA TYR A 419 -1.31 -19.47 -0.33
C TYR A 419 -0.90 -18.12 0.24
N TYR A 420 0.40 -17.86 0.32
CA TYR A 420 1.00 -16.65 0.85
C TYR A 420 1.98 -16.09 -0.17
N PRO A 421 1.58 -15.04 -0.92
CA PRO A 421 2.47 -14.47 -1.93
C PRO A 421 3.71 -13.87 -1.28
N LEU A 422 4.81 -13.87 -2.03
CA LEU A 422 6.09 -13.34 -1.58
C LEU A 422 5.96 -11.91 -1.04
N GLY A 423 6.54 -11.67 0.12
CA GLY A 423 6.45 -10.43 0.89
C GLY A 423 5.40 -10.44 2.01
N GLU A 424 4.49 -11.44 2.10
CA GLU A 424 3.63 -11.64 3.28
C GLU A 424 4.47 -12.05 4.51
N VAL A 425 3.87 -11.96 5.69
CA VAL A 425 4.54 -12.31 6.95
C VAL A 425 4.96 -13.79 6.98
N GLU A 426 4.14 -14.64 6.38
CA GLU A 426 4.39 -16.08 6.29
C GLU A 426 5.41 -16.45 5.18
N ASN A 427 5.66 -15.53 4.25
CA ASN A 427 6.62 -15.67 3.15
C ASN A 427 7.35 -14.32 2.91
N PRO A 428 8.16 -13.85 3.88
CA PRO A 428 8.65 -12.49 3.89
C PRO A 428 9.79 -12.26 2.88
N LEU A 429 9.85 -11.04 2.35
CA LEU A 429 11.07 -10.54 1.73
C LEU A 429 12.16 -10.39 2.81
N LYS A 430 13.36 -10.84 2.51
CA LYS A 430 14.53 -10.64 3.35
C LYS A 430 15.09 -9.21 3.18
N GLU A 431 15.94 -8.77 4.10
CA GLU A 431 16.60 -7.46 3.99
C GLU A 431 17.35 -7.32 2.66
N GLU A 432 18.01 -8.39 2.20
CA GLU A 432 18.72 -8.42 0.92
C GLU A 432 17.80 -8.18 -0.27
N ASP A 433 16.59 -8.78 -0.27
CA ASP A 433 15.60 -8.60 -1.34
C ASP A 433 15.08 -7.14 -1.40
N ILE A 434 14.94 -6.50 -0.23
CA ILE A 434 14.50 -5.10 -0.12
C ILE A 434 15.60 -4.16 -0.63
N LEU A 435 16.86 -4.43 -0.27
CA LEU A 435 18.01 -3.66 -0.77
C LEU A 435 18.22 -3.86 -2.27
N GLU A 436 17.99 -5.06 -2.79
CA GLU A 436 18.00 -5.32 -4.23
C GLU A 436 16.89 -4.54 -4.95
N LYS A 437 15.66 -4.59 -4.44
CA LYS A 437 14.54 -3.77 -4.94
C LYS A 437 14.91 -2.29 -4.95
N PHE A 438 15.48 -1.78 -3.86
CA PHE A 438 15.93 -0.38 -3.79
C PHE A 438 16.94 -0.06 -4.90
N LYS A 439 17.96 -0.89 -5.07
CA LYS A 439 19.01 -0.72 -6.08
C LYS A 439 18.47 -0.75 -7.50
N LEU A 440 17.53 -1.66 -7.79
CA LEU A 440 16.88 -1.76 -9.10
C LEU A 440 16.07 -0.50 -9.42
N LEU A 441 15.27 -0.02 -8.45
CA LEU A 441 14.44 1.17 -8.63
C LEU A 441 15.27 2.46 -8.70
N ASN A 442 16.43 2.52 -8.02
CA ASN A 442 17.26 3.70 -7.86
C ASN A 442 18.74 3.42 -8.15
N PRO A 443 19.11 3.06 -9.40
CA PRO A 443 20.46 2.59 -9.72
C PRO A 443 21.57 3.62 -9.50
N LYS A 444 21.24 4.91 -9.43
CA LYS A 444 22.17 6.02 -9.19
C LYS A 444 22.36 6.35 -7.72
N PHE A 445 21.52 5.80 -6.83
CA PHE A 445 21.58 6.09 -5.40
C PHE A 445 22.78 5.39 -4.76
N ASN A 446 23.48 6.10 -3.87
CA ASN A 446 24.58 5.49 -3.10
C ASN A 446 24.04 4.61 -1.98
N MET A 447 23.96 3.31 -2.20
CA MET A 447 23.41 2.32 -1.26
C MET A 447 24.05 2.34 0.14
N ASN A 448 25.31 2.82 0.28
CA ASN A 448 25.96 2.93 1.59
C ASN A 448 25.24 3.92 2.52
N LYS A 449 24.56 4.92 1.99
CA LYS A 449 23.77 5.88 2.76
C LYS A 449 22.64 5.23 3.57
N LEU A 450 22.06 4.12 3.06
CA LEU A 450 20.99 3.39 3.76
C LEU A 450 21.44 2.80 5.11
N GLN A 451 22.75 2.66 5.34
CA GLN A 451 23.27 2.16 6.62
C GLN A 451 22.88 3.05 7.81
N ILE A 452 22.66 4.34 7.58
CA ILE A 452 22.24 5.25 8.65
C ILE A 452 20.87 4.86 9.23
N ILE A 453 19.95 4.31 8.40
CA ILE A 453 18.63 3.86 8.86
C ILE A 453 18.77 2.73 9.89
N LYS A 454 19.74 1.82 9.70
CA LYS A 454 19.96 0.70 10.61
C LYS A 454 20.32 1.14 12.03
N TYR A 455 21.00 2.27 12.16
CA TYR A 455 21.51 2.80 13.42
C TYR A 455 20.99 4.21 13.72
N MET A 456 19.81 4.54 13.18
CA MET A 456 19.29 5.91 13.19
C MET A 456 19.09 6.48 14.60
N GLU A 457 18.91 5.63 15.61
CA GLU A 457 18.79 6.07 17.02
C GLU A 457 20.06 6.77 17.55
N ASN A 458 21.19 6.59 16.87
CA ASN A 458 22.44 7.27 17.24
C ASN A 458 22.57 8.67 16.63
N TYR A 459 21.60 9.09 15.84
CA TYR A 459 21.61 10.34 15.07
C TYR A 459 20.31 11.12 15.29
N SER A 460 20.35 12.43 15.13
CA SER A 460 19.11 13.21 14.98
C SER A 460 18.41 12.82 13.67
N ILE A 461 17.09 13.03 13.59
CA ILE A 461 16.37 12.73 12.34
C ILE A 461 16.82 13.64 11.20
N GLN A 462 17.27 14.87 11.49
CA GLN A 462 17.84 15.79 10.52
C GLN A 462 19.12 15.20 9.89
N GLU A 463 20.05 14.68 10.71
CA GLU A 463 21.27 14.03 10.19
C GLU A 463 20.94 12.80 9.32
N VAL A 464 19.92 12.01 9.72
CA VAL A 464 19.45 10.88 8.89
C VAL A 464 18.93 11.37 7.54
N PHE A 465 18.13 12.42 7.52
CA PHE A 465 17.53 12.95 6.29
C PHE A 465 18.57 13.66 5.41
N GLU A 466 19.56 14.36 6.01
CA GLU A 466 20.69 14.94 5.26
C GLU A 466 21.52 13.87 4.57
N GLU A 467 21.91 12.80 5.30
CA GLU A 467 22.64 11.69 4.70
C GLU A 467 21.88 11.02 3.54
N LEU A 468 20.56 10.95 3.64
CA LEU A 468 19.70 10.33 2.62
C LEU A 468 19.29 11.30 1.48
N ASP A 469 19.76 12.55 1.47
CA ASP A 469 19.42 13.62 0.51
C ASP A 469 17.89 13.91 0.48
N LEU A 470 17.22 13.93 1.65
CA LEU A 470 15.76 14.10 1.76
C LEU A 470 15.30 15.51 2.16
N LEU A 471 16.22 16.44 2.45
CA LEU A 471 15.91 17.80 2.92
C LEU A 471 15.81 18.85 1.81
N ASP A 472 16.22 18.53 0.58
CA ASP A 472 16.25 19.46 -0.57
C ASP A 472 14.97 19.50 -1.40
#